data_559067498c8e2d9f3498062bee39651c
#
_entry.id   559067498c8e2d9f3498062bee39651c
#
_cell.length_a   1.000
_cell.length_b   1.000
_cell.length_c   1.000
_cell.angle_alpha   90.00
_cell.angle_beta   90.00
_cell.angle_gamma   90.00
#
_symmetry.space_group_name_H-M   'P 1'
#
loop_
_entity.id
_entity.type
_entity.pdbx_description
1 polymer ?
#
loop_
_entity_poly.entity_id
_entity_poly.type
_entity_poly.pdbx_seq_one_letter_code
_entity_poly.pdbx_strand_id
1 'polypeptide(L)'
;VNLGKKVTGVELDKNMIKVLLNEFKGVDNFNLIEGNFLNIDLNMFHVKQKSFIGNLPYSITTKLIKKVFEADYFVNFNFMVQKDIVDKLMYKENKSTNTALGVFLALKGKLEVVTDLSPSSFYPSPKVNSSFLKFTLENEIYDKYTLELLETLFKNPRKNINNNIKNSSLKMVDKDLERLHISPLKRPHELTLEEFKKIIALNDLYNLGEE
;
A
#
# COMPACT_ATOMS: atom_id res chain seq x y z
N VAL A 1 21.58 2.95 11.23
CA VAL A 1 22.98 3.39 11.07
C VAL A 1 23.84 2.74 12.13
N ASN A 2 23.57 2.95 13.41
CA ASN A 2 24.39 2.42 14.53
C ASN A 2 24.50 0.89 14.61
N LEU A 3 23.60 0.16 13.94
CA LEU A 3 23.63 -1.31 13.82
C LEU A 3 24.38 -1.80 12.57
N GLY A 4 25.19 -0.96 11.93
CA GLY A 4 25.97 -1.30 10.73
C GLY A 4 25.14 -1.50 9.45
N LYS A 5 23.84 -1.19 9.47
CA LYS A 5 22.97 -1.29 8.28
C LYS A 5 23.16 -0.06 7.39
N LYS A 6 23.17 -0.26 6.08
CA LYS A 6 23.09 0.85 5.11
C LYS A 6 21.69 1.46 5.17
N VAL A 7 21.63 2.78 5.34
CA VAL A 7 20.39 3.54 5.41
C VAL A 7 20.42 4.61 4.33
N THR A 8 19.35 4.68 3.53
CA THR A 8 19.12 5.82 2.63
C THR A 8 17.90 6.59 3.14
N GLY A 9 18.12 7.83 3.56
CA GLY A 9 17.06 8.77 3.89
C GLY A 9 16.60 9.52 2.63
N VAL A 10 15.31 9.83 2.55
CA VAL A 10 14.75 10.73 1.54
C VAL A 10 14.06 11.85 2.28
N GLU A 11 14.47 13.09 2.04
CA GLU A 11 13.92 14.26 2.72
C GLU A 11 13.66 15.40 1.73
N LEU A 12 12.53 16.08 1.89
CA LEU A 12 12.09 17.20 1.05
C LEU A 12 12.40 18.57 1.71
N ASP A 13 12.32 18.64 3.04
CA ASP A 13 12.51 19.88 3.78
C ASP A 13 14.00 20.28 3.83
N LYS A 14 14.33 21.42 3.23
CA LYS A 14 15.69 21.93 3.14
C LYS A 14 16.35 22.18 4.51
N ASN A 15 15.57 22.49 5.54
CA ASN A 15 16.10 22.69 6.88
C ASN A 15 16.45 21.36 7.54
N MET A 16 15.58 20.37 7.39
CA MET A 16 15.85 19.00 7.86
C MET A 16 17.03 18.37 7.12
N ILE A 17 17.16 18.60 5.81
CA ILE A 17 18.33 18.16 5.02
C ILE A 17 19.63 18.69 5.64
N LYS A 18 19.70 19.97 5.98
CA LYS A 18 20.89 20.56 6.62
C LYS A 18 21.20 19.89 7.97
N VAL A 19 20.18 19.63 8.77
CA VAL A 19 20.32 18.94 10.07
C VAL A 19 20.86 17.53 9.84
N LEU A 20 20.26 16.76 8.92
CA LEU A 20 20.68 15.40 8.62
C LEU A 20 22.11 15.32 8.09
N LEU A 21 22.50 16.22 7.17
CA LEU A 21 23.87 16.29 6.65
C LEU A 21 24.90 16.61 7.73
N ASN A 22 24.54 17.43 8.72
CA ASN A 22 25.42 17.73 9.85
C ASN A 22 25.50 16.55 10.83
N GLU A 23 24.35 15.97 11.20
CA GLU A 23 24.25 14.88 12.18
C GLU A 23 24.95 13.60 11.71
N PHE A 24 24.85 13.29 10.41
CA PHE A 24 25.44 12.10 9.79
C PHE A 24 26.74 12.37 9.02
N LYS A 25 27.40 13.50 9.30
CA LYS A 25 28.68 13.83 8.67
C LYS A 25 29.75 12.78 8.99
N GLY A 26 30.34 12.19 7.97
CA GLY A 26 31.37 11.14 8.10
C GLY A 26 30.84 9.78 8.48
N VAL A 27 29.53 9.55 8.35
CA VAL A 27 28.91 8.23 8.57
C VAL A 27 28.76 7.51 7.23
N ASP A 28 29.62 6.54 6.94
CA ASP A 28 29.75 5.87 5.63
C ASP A 28 28.54 5.03 5.22
N ASN A 29 27.75 4.57 6.19
CA ASN A 29 26.58 3.75 5.94
C ASN A 29 25.26 4.54 5.92
N PHE A 30 25.29 5.87 5.85
CA PHE A 30 24.15 6.74 5.64
C PHE A 30 24.25 7.47 4.30
N ASN A 31 23.20 7.44 3.51
CA ASN A 31 23.03 8.21 2.29
C ASN A 31 21.76 9.05 2.37
N LEU A 32 21.81 10.30 1.92
CA LEU A 32 20.66 11.20 1.88
C LEU A 32 20.34 11.58 0.45
N ILE A 33 19.08 11.39 0.06
CA ILE A 33 18.52 11.85 -1.20
C ILE A 33 17.60 13.03 -0.91
N GLU A 34 17.93 14.19 -1.46
CA GLU A 34 17.12 15.38 -1.37
C GLU A 34 16.00 15.35 -2.39
N GLY A 35 14.75 15.38 -1.95
CA GLY A 35 13.62 15.43 -2.86
C GLY A 35 12.31 14.83 -2.35
N ASN A 36 11.31 14.95 -3.21
CA ASN A 36 10.01 14.34 -2.94
C ASN A 36 10.08 12.83 -3.19
N PHE A 37 9.82 12.03 -2.16
CA PHE A 37 9.80 10.56 -2.27
C PHE A 37 8.91 10.04 -3.40
N LEU A 38 7.79 10.71 -3.67
CA LEU A 38 6.88 10.32 -4.76
C LEU A 38 7.53 10.41 -6.15
N ASN A 39 8.57 11.23 -6.31
CA ASN A 39 9.29 11.43 -7.57
C ASN A 39 10.57 10.57 -7.68
N ILE A 40 10.97 9.91 -6.60
CA ILE A 40 12.17 9.06 -6.60
C ILE A 40 11.88 7.79 -7.41
N ASP A 41 12.77 7.45 -8.35
CA ASP A 41 12.75 6.13 -8.97
C ASP A 41 13.27 5.08 -7.98
N LEU A 42 12.38 4.24 -7.49
CA LEU A 42 12.75 3.21 -6.51
C LEU A 42 13.62 2.11 -7.13
N ASN A 43 13.65 1.98 -8.47
CA ASN A 43 14.52 1.02 -9.17
C ASN A 43 16.01 1.36 -9.03
N MET A 44 16.36 2.61 -8.69
CA MET A 44 17.75 2.98 -8.39
C MET A 44 18.33 2.21 -7.19
N PHE A 45 17.48 1.61 -6.37
CA PHE A 45 17.89 0.84 -5.21
C PHE A 45 18.01 -0.66 -5.55
N HIS A 46 18.91 -1.10 -6.38
CA HIS A 46 19.08 -2.45 -6.93
C HIS A 46 19.36 -3.60 -5.94
N VAL A 47 19.14 -3.43 -4.65
CA VAL A 47 19.43 -4.46 -3.63
C VAL A 47 18.14 -5.22 -3.30
N LYS A 48 18.16 -6.55 -3.37
CA LYS A 48 17.10 -7.43 -2.90
C LYS A 48 16.93 -7.32 -1.37
N GLN A 49 15.71 -7.53 -0.87
CA GLN A 49 15.38 -7.57 0.57
C GLN A 49 15.63 -6.25 1.33
N LYS A 50 14.91 -5.21 0.94
CA LYS A 50 14.92 -3.93 1.67
C LYS A 50 13.81 -3.86 2.70
N SER A 51 14.07 -3.09 3.75
CA SER A 51 13.06 -2.65 4.69
C SER A 51 12.77 -1.17 4.48
N PHE A 52 11.50 -0.82 4.41
CA PHE A 52 11.05 0.56 4.42
C PHE A 52 10.65 0.96 5.85
N ILE A 53 11.07 2.14 6.28
CA ILE A 53 10.63 2.75 7.55
C ILE A 53 10.24 4.18 7.25
N GLY A 54 9.04 4.61 7.66
CA GLY A 54 8.57 5.96 7.41
C GLY A 54 7.56 6.47 8.44
N ASN A 55 7.77 7.71 8.87
CA ASN A 55 6.70 8.51 9.47
C ASN A 55 6.01 9.25 8.32
N LEU A 56 4.87 8.71 7.86
CA LEU A 56 4.26 9.16 6.61
C LEU A 56 3.48 10.46 6.80
N PRO A 57 3.71 11.50 5.95
CA PRO A 57 2.88 12.69 5.96
C PRO A 57 1.41 12.34 5.69
N TYR A 58 0.52 12.78 6.56
CA TYR A 58 -0.89 12.40 6.55
C TYR A 58 -1.61 12.66 5.23
N SER A 59 -1.28 13.76 4.56
CA SER A 59 -1.92 14.18 3.30
C SER A 59 -1.61 13.28 2.10
N ILE A 60 -0.51 12.51 2.16
CA ILE A 60 -0.03 11.68 1.04
C ILE A 60 0.19 10.22 1.41
N THR A 61 -0.20 9.80 2.61
CA THR A 61 0.01 8.44 3.16
C THR A 61 -0.34 7.35 2.14
N THR A 62 -1.55 7.35 1.59
CA THR A 62 -2.00 6.33 0.63
C THR A 62 -1.12 6.31 -0.64
N LYS A 63 -0.74 7.48 -1.15
CA LYS A 63 0.13 7.56 -2.35
C LYS A 63 1.52 7.01 -2.07
N LEU A 64 2.07 7.29 -0.88
CA LEU A 64 3.38 6.77 -0.47
C LEU A 64 3.34 5.24 -0.33
N ILE A 65 2.32 4.70 0.34
CA ILE A 65 2.15 3.26 0.50
C ILE A 65 2.06 2.59 -0.87
N LYS A 66 1.21 3.08 -1.78
CA LYS A 66 1.11 2.55 -3.15
C LYS A 66 2.46 2.53 -3.84
N LYS A 67 3.16 3.66 -3.87
CA LYS A 67 4.47 3.77 -4.51
C LYS A 67 5.48 2.76 -3.97
N VAL A 68 5.51 2.54 -2.65
CA VAL A 68 6.43 1.56 -2.04
C VAL A 68 6.07 0.14 -2.46
N PHE A 69 4.77 -0.18 -2.57
CA PHE A 69 4.30 -1.51 -3.00
C PHE A 69 4.37 -1.74 -4.52
N GLU A 70 4.52 -0.69 -5.33
CA GLU A 70 4.82 -0.82 -6.77
C GLU A 70 6.27 -1.28 -7.01
N ALA A 71 7.13 -1.15 -6.01
CA ALA A 71 8.52 -1.57 -6.09
C ALA A 71 8.70 -2.95 -5.42
N ASP A 72 8.99 -3.97 -6.21
CA ASP A 72 9.09 -5.38 -5.78
C ASP A 72 10.33 -5.73 -4.93
N TYR A 73 10.97 -4.74 -4.30
CA TYR A 73 12.21 -4.94 -3.54
C TYR A 73 12.05 -4.94 -2.03
N PHE A 74 10.91 -4.49 -1.54
CA PHE A 74 10.69 -4.36 -0.11
C PHE A 74 10.00 -5.59 0.46
N VAL A 75 10.59 -6.17 1.49
CA VAL A 75 10.05 -7.35 2.20
C VAL A 75 9.42 -6.98 3.54
N ASN A 76 9.81 -5.85 4.11
CA ASN A 76 9.27 -5.34 5.37
C ASN A 76 8.96 -3.85 5.26
N PHE A 77 7.76 -3.47 5.70
CA PHE A 77 7.33 -2.09 5.73
C PHE A 77 6.90 -1.74 7.15
N ASN A 78 7.57 -0.75 7.72
CA ASN A 78 7.23 -0.23 9.03
C ASN A 78 6.90 1.24 8.86
N PHE A 79 5.68 1.63 9.17
CA PHE A 79 5.27 3.00 8.92
C PHE A 79 4.24 3.48 9.94
N MET A 80 4.28 4.78 10.16
CA MET A 80 3.35 5.45 11.04
C MET A 80 2.31 6.22 10.22
N VAL A 81 1.05 6.06 10.61
CA VAL A 81 -0.11 6.71 9.98
C VAL A 81 -1.06 7.27 11.03
N GLN A 82 -1.98 8.13 10.61
CA GLN A 82 -3.12 8.51 11.46
C GLN A 82 -3.96 7.28 11.78
N LYS A 83 -4.49 7.21 12.99
CA LYS A 83 -5.24 6.07 13.48
C LYS A 83 -6.50 5.76 12.65
N ASP A 84 -7.15 6.78 12.11
CA ASP A 84 -8.34 6.64 11.24
C ASP A 84 -8.03 6.01 9.87
N ILE A 85 -6.77 6.05 9.43
CA ILE A 85 -6.32 5.40 8.19
C ILE A 85 -6.19 3.88 8.36
N VAL A 86 -5.95 3.39 9.57
CA VAL A 86 -5.74 1.96 9.86
C VAL A 86 -6.90 1.11 9.32
N ASP A 87 -8.15 1.50 9.60
CA ASP A 87 -9.33 0.76 9.12
C ASP A 87 -9.46 0.71 7.58
N LYS A 88 -8.85 1.64 6.87
CA LYS A 88 -8.80 1.64 5.40
C LYS A 88 -7.68 0.76 4.84
N LEU A 89 -6.64 0.51 5.63
CA LEU A 89 -5.50 -0.32 5.25
C LEU A 89 -5.68 -1.79 5.66
N MET A 90 -6.47 -2.07 6.69
CA MET A 90 -6.72 -3.41 7.19
C MET A 90 -8.04 -3.95 6.65
N TYR A 91 -7.96 -4.91 5.72
CA TYR A 91 -9.15 -5.61 5.26
C TYR A 91 -9.85 -6.34 6.42
N LYS A 92 -11.17 -6.20 6.47
CA LYS A 92 -12.07 -6.93 7.37
C LYS A 92 -13.29 -7.38 6.58
N GLU A 93 -13.67 -8.63 6.70
CA GLU A 93 -14.82 -9.18 5.96
C GLU A 93 -16.09 -8.36 6.20
N ASN A 94 -16.82 -8.05 5.13
CA ASN A 94 -18.08 -7.28 5.14
C ASN A 94 -17.99 -5.87 5.79
N LYS A 95 -16.82 -5.23 5.82
CA LYS A 95 -16.68 -3.88 6.34
C LYS A 95 -16.73 -2.83 5.24
N SER A 96 -17.65 -1.88 5.36
CA SER A 96 -17.80 -0.76 4.42
C SER A 96 -16.56 0.17 4.35
N THR A 97 -15.65 0.07 5.31
CA THR A 97 -14.36 0.78 5.32
C THR A 97 -13.30 0.14 4.44
N ASN A 98 -13.53 -1.08 3.94
CA ASN A 98 -12.60 -1.75 3.04
C ASN A 98 -12.31 -0.89 1.80
N THR A 99 -11.06 -0.89 1.40
CA THR A 99 -10.56 -0.16 0.21
C THR A 99 -9.78 -1.11 -0.70
N ALA A 100 -9.56 -0.72 -1.94
CA ALA A 100 -8.68 -1.46 -2.87
C ALA A 100 -7.30 -1.71 -2.26
N LEU A 101 -6.69 -0.69 -1.64
CA LEU A 101 -5.40 -0.82 -1.01
C LEU A 101 -5.42 -1.78 0.20
N GLY A 102 -6.47 -1.73 1.02
CA GLY A 102 -6.61 -2.66 2.16
C GLY A 102 -6.73 -4.12 1.71
N VAL A 103 -7.51 -4.38 0.66
CA VAL A 103 -7.59 -5.72 0.04
C VAL A 103 -6.25 -6.14 -0.54
N PHE A 104 -5.58 -5.25 -1.27
CA PHE A 104 -4.27 -5.52 -1.86
C PHE A 104 -3.23 -5.90 -0.79
N LEU A 105 -3.16 -5.15 0.30
CA LEU A 105 -2.27 -5.46 1.42
C LEU A 105 -2.59 -6.84 2.03
N ALA A 106 -3.87 -7.16 2.22
CA ALA A 106 -4.29 -8.44 2.76
C ALA A 106 -3.99 -9.63 1.84
N LEU A 107 -3.94 -9.41 0.52
CA LEU A 107 -3.52 -10.41 -0.46
C LEU A 107 -1.99 -10.59 -0.48
N LYS A 108 -1.23 -9.50 -0.34
CA LYS A 108 0.24 -9.52 -0.37
C LYS A 108 0.89 -10.03 0.92
N GLY A 109 0.21 -9.91 2.05
CA GLY A 109 0.83 -10.31 3.31
C GLY A 109 0.06 -9.88 4.55
N LYS A 110 0.78 -9.73 5.65
CA LYS A 110 0.22 -9.44 6.97
C LYS A 110 0.52 -8.02 7.40
N LEU A 111 -0.54 -7.25 7.67
CA LEU A 111 -0.46 -5.92 8.28
C LEU A 111 -0.87 -6.00 9.76
N GLU A 112 -0.01 -5.49 10.64
CA GLU A 112 -0.20 -5.54 12.09
C GLU A 112 -0.06 -4.13 12.69
N VAL A 113 -0.91 -3.80 13.65
CA VAL A 113 -0.73 -2.63 14.51
C VAL A 113 0.26 -3.02 15.62
N VAL A 114 1.44 -2.41 15.60
CA VAL A 114 2.48 -2.66 16.61
C VAL A 114 2.16 -1.89 17.89
N THR A 115 1.80 -0.60 17.74
CA THR A 115 1.44 0.26 18.87
C THR A 115 0.65 1.48 18.40
N ASP A 116 -0.20 2.00 19.29
CA ASP A 116 -0.85 3.29 19.13
C ASP A 116 -0.05 4.37 19.90
N LEU A 117 0.01 5.57 19.34
CA LEU A 117 0.75 6.70 19.87
C LEU A 117 -0.19 7.90 20.06
N SER A 118 -0.19 8.46 21.26
CA SER A 118 -0.96 9.68 21.55
C SER A 118 -0.27 10.93 20.95
N PRO A 119 -1.02 12.03 20.76
CA PRO A 119 -0.45 13.30 20.30
C PRO A 119 0.71 13.80 21.16
N SER A 120 0.73 13.53 22.44
CA SER A 120 1.80 13.94 23.38
C SER A 120 3.16 13.28 23.10
N SER A 121 3.19 12.23 22.28
CA SER A 121 4.43 11.57 21.86
C SER A 121 5.19 12.32 20.77
N PHE A 122 4.66 13.46 20.30
CA PHE A 122 5.23 14.21 19.16
C PHE A 122 5.47 15.68 19.47
N TYR A 123 6.45 16.25 18.79
CA TYR A 123 6.69 17.68 18.77
C TYR A 123 6.93 18.19 17.34
N PRO A 124 6.12 19.14 16.83
CA PRO A 124 4.86 19.61 17.44
C PRO A 124 3.81 18.53 17.53
N SER A 125 2.92 18.62 18.53
CA SER A 125 1.87 17.63 18.77
C SER A 125 0.81 17.65 17.67
N PRO A 126 0.50 16.54 17.01
CA PRO A 126 -0.59 16.45 16.04
C PRO A 126 -1.95 16.52 16.73
N LYS A 127 -3.03 16.72 15.93
CA LYS A 127 -4.40 16.80 16.48
C LYS A 127 -5.05 15.42 16.70
N VAL A 128 -4.45 14.36 16.22
CA VAL A 128 -5.02 13.00 16.18
C VAL A 128 -4.01 11.96 16.64
N ASN A 129 -4.51 10.83 17.11
CA ASN A 129 -3.67 9.68 17.42
C ASN A 129 -3.04 9.10 16.15
N SER A 130 -1.88 8.49 16.33
CA SER A 130 -1.16 7.75 15.28
C SER A 130 -1.06 6.28 15.64
N SER A 131 -0.88 5.44 14.63
CA SER A 131 -0.59 4.02 14.81
C SER A 131 0.69 3.67 14.06
N PHE A 132 1.57 2.92 14.71
CA PHE A 132 2.75 2.35 14.07
C PHE A 132 2.39 0.97 13.56
N LEU A 133 2.55 0.76 12.28
CA LEU A 133 2.17 -0.44 11.56
C LEU A 133 3.41 -1.18 11.08
N LYS A 134 3.33 -2.50 11.09
CA LYS A 134 4.29 -3.40 10.47
C LYS A 134 3.58 -4.23 9.40
N PHE A 135 4.12 -4.22 8.20
CA PHE A 135 3.71 -5.12 7.13
C PHE A 135 4.83 -6.12 6.84
N THR A 136 4.47 -7.39 6.73
CA THR A 136 5.36 -8.48 6.32
C THR A 136 4.83 -9.06 5.02
N LEU A 137 5.66 -9.04 3.97
CA LEU A 137 5.33 -9.62 2.68
C LEU A 137 5.31 -11.16 2.81
N GLU A 138 4.23 -11.78 2.34
CA GLU A 138 4.05 -13.24 2.34
C GLU A 138 3.82 -13.79 0.93
N ASN A 139 3.35 -12.93 0.00
CA ASN A 139 2.96 -13.33 -1.35
C ASN A 139 3.40 -12.29 -2.39
N GLU A 140 4.30 -12.68 -3.29
CA GLU A 140 4.88 -11.80 -4.32
C GLU A 140 4.06 -11.77 -5.62
N ILE A 141 3.10 -12.69 -5.82
CA ILE A 141 2.35 -12.80 -7.08
C ILE A 141 1.42 -11.62 -7.37
N TYR A 142 1.03 -10.88 -6.33
CA TYR A 142 0.15 -9.71 -6.48
C TYR A 142 0.99 -8.44 -6.69
N ASP A 143 0.86 -7.82 -7.83
CA ASP A 143 1.64 -6.68 -8.30
C ASP A 143 0.80 -5.40 -8.48
N LYS A 144 1.36 -4.41 -9.16
CA LYS A 144 0.67 -3.15 -9.47
C LYS A 144 -0.59 -3.35 -10.31
N TYR A 145 -0.62 -4.33 -11.22
CA TYR A 145 -1.79 -4.60 -12.08
C TYR A 145 -2.95 -5.17 -11.26
N THR A 146 -2.62 -5.99 -10.25
CA THR A 146 -3.60 -6.43 -9.24
C THR A 146 -4.20 -5.24 -8.51
N LEU A 147 -3.38 -4.26 -8.09
CA LEU A 147 -3.88 -3.06 -7.41
C LEU A 147 -4.78 -2.23 -8.33
N GLU A 148 -4.41 -2.04 -9.59
CA GLU A 148 -5.21 -1.31 -10.61
C GLU A 148 -6.58 -1.98 -10.83
N LEU A 149 -6.61 -3.32 -10.91
CA LEU A 149 -7.85 -4.09 -10.98
C LEU A 149 -8.73 -3.83 -9.74
N LEU A 150 -8.15 -3.95 -8.55
CA LEU A 150 -8.88 -3.69 -7.30
C LEU A 150 -9.41 -2.25 -7.25
N GLU A 151 -8.62 -1.25 -7.66
CA GLU A 151 -9.06 0.14 -7.74
C GLU A 151 -10.25 0.32 -8.70
N THR A 152 -10.25 -0.43 -9.79
CA THR A 152 -11.38 -0.46 -10.73
C THR A 152 -12.63 -1.02 -10.05
N LEU A 153 -12.52 -2.13 -9.33
CA LEU A 153 -13.64 -2.71 -8.58
C LEU A 153 -14.17 -1.76 -7.50
N PHE A 154 -13.30 -0.99 -6.85
CA PHE A 154 -13.65 -0.02 -5.80
C PHE A 154 -13.93 1.39 -6.31
N LYS A 155 -13.93 1.64 -7.64
CA LYS A 155 -14.12 2.99 -8.24
C LYS A 155 -15.36 3.71 -7.70
N ASN A 156 -16.45 2.97 -7.54
CA ASN A 156 -17.68 3.43 -6.91
C ASN A 156 -18.11 2.47 -5.78
N PRO A 157 -17.61 2.65 -4.55
CA PRO A 157 -17.82 1.68 -3.47
C PRO A 157 -19.27 1.44 -3.08
N ARG A 158 -20.16 2.40 -3.38
CA ARG A 158 -21.61 2.29 -3.14
C ARG A 158 -22.38 1.55 -4.24
N LYS A 159 -21.78 1.32 -5.40
CA LYS A 159 -22.34 0.53 -6.51
C LYS A 159 -21.88 -0.93 -6.38
N ASN A 160 -22.65 -1.84 -6.99
CA ASN A 160 -22.25 -3.25 -7.07
C ASN A 160 -21.06 -3.42 -8.02
N ILE A 161 -20.37 -4.57 -7.89
CA ILE A 161 -19.17 -4.88 -8.67
C ILE A 161 -19.44 -4.92 -10.17
N ASN A 162 -20.62 -5.43 -10.58
CA ASN A 162 -21.02 -5.46 -11.97
C ASN A 162 -21.06 -4.06 -12.60
N ASN A 163 -21.61 -3.08 -11.89
CA ASN A 163 -21.60 -1.71 -12.37
C ASN A 163 -20.20 -1.12 -12.50
N ASN A 164 -19.28 -1.47 -11.59
CA ASN A 164 -17.89 -1.01 -11.65
C ASN A 164 -17.16 -1.65 -12.84
N ILE A 165 -17.36 -2.95 -13.09
CA ILE A 165 -16.79 -3.70 -14.22
C ILE A 165 -17.34 -3.13 -15.56
N LYS A 166 -18.66 -3.02 -15.73
CA LYS A 166 -19.30 -2.51 -16.97
C LYS A 166 -18.85 -1.09 -17.35
N ASN A 167 -18.49 -0.28 -16.38
CA ASN A 167 -18.01 1.09 -16.60
C ASN A 167 -16.47 1.20 -16.56
N SER A 168 -15.79 0.13 -16.94
CA SER A 168 -14.34 0.05 -17.00
C SER A 168 -13.86 -0.56 -18.33
N SER A 169 -12.55 -0.69 -18.48
CA SER A 169 -11.91 -1.40 -19.61
C SER A 169 -11.76 -2.91 -19.38
N LEU A 170 -12.26 -3.44 -18.27
CA LEU A 170 -12.16 -4.87 -17.99
C LEU A 170 -13.01 -5.68 -18.98
N LYS A 171 -12.46 -6.80 -19.47
CA LYS A 171 -13.14 -7.71 -20.42
C LYS A 171 -14.18 -8.61 -19.74
N MET A 172 -14.13 -8.70 -18.42
CA MET A 172 -15.04 -9.52 -17.60
C MET A 172 -16.48 -9.03 -17.71
N VAL A 173 -17.44 -9.95 -17.75
CA VAL A 173 -18.88 -9.68 -17.79
C VAL A 173 -19.62 -10.37 -16.65
N ASP A 174 -20.92 -10.05 -16.50
CA ASP A 174 -21.80 -10.60 -15.45
C ASP A 174 -21.73 -12.13 -15.36
N LYS A 175 -21.78 -12.81 -16.54
CA LYS A 175 -21.74 -14.28 -16.64
C LYS A 175 -20.45 -14.88 -16.08
N ASP A 176 -19.36 -14.16 -16.12
CA ASP A 176 -18.09 -14.61 -15.56
C ASP A 176 -18.13 -14.61 -14.03
N LEU A 177 -18.75 -13.59 -13.43
CA LEU A 177 -18.98 -13.56 -11.99
C LEU A 177 -19.86 -14.71 -11.53
N GLU A 178 -20.93 -15.02 -12.29
CA GLU A 178 -21.82 -16.14 -12.01
C GLU A 178 -21.08 -17.49 -12.09
N ARG A 179 -20.21 -17.68 -13.09
CA ARG A 179 -19.34 -18.88 -13.22
C ARG A 179 -18.38 -19.05 -12.03
N LEU A 180 -17.91 -17.94 -11.46
CA LEU A 180 -17.09 -17.93 -10.26
C LEU A 180 -17.91 -18.14 -8.97
N HIS A 181 -19.23 -18.26 -9.07
CA HIS A 181 -20.18 -18.29 -7.96
C HIS A 181 -20.13 -17.00 -7.11
N ILE A 182 -19.95 -15.85 -7.76
CA ILE A 182 -19.93 -14.52 -7.14
C ILE A 182 -21.17 -13.76 -7.61
N SER A 183 -22.00 -13.31 -6.69
CA SER A 183 -23.16 -12.49 -7.03
C SER A 183 -22.73 -11.15 -7.66
N PRO A 184 -23.17 -10.81 -8.89
CA PRO A 184 -22.88 -9.54 -9.52
C PRO A 184 -23.43 -8.33 -8.76
N LEU A 185 -24.38 -8.55 -7.85
CA LEU A 185 -25.04 -7.52 -7.04
C LEU A 185 -24.25 -7.13 -5.79
N LYS A 186 -23.23 -7.92 -5.40
CA LYS A 186 -22.35 -7.57 -4.29
C LYS A 186 -21.66 -6.22 -4.53
N ARG A 187 -21.48 -5.46 -3.46
CA ARG A 187 -20.61 -4.29 -3.45
C ARG A 187 -19.16 -4.74 -3.22
N PRO A 188 -18.15 -3.94 -3.62
CA PRO A 188 -16.74 -4.33 -3.45
C PRO A 188 -16.38 -4.76 -2.02
N HIS A 189 -16.89 -4.06 -1.00
CA HIS A 189 -16.60 -4.37 0.40
C HIS A 189 -17.28 -5.64 0.94
N GLU A 190 -18.24 -6.21 0.21
CA GLU A 190 -18.95 -7.45 0.54
C GLU A 190 -18.25 -8.70 -0.04
N LEU A 191 -17.22 -8.51 -0.87
CA LEU A 191 -16.42 -9.60 -1.40
C LEU A 191 -15.46 -10.13 -0.35
N THR A 192 -15.34 -11.46 -0.29
CA THR A 192 -14.30 -12.14 0.50
C THR A 192 -12.94 -12.09 -0.20
N LEU A 193 -11.83 -12.33 0.52
CA LEU A 193 -10.51 -12.42 -0.11
C LEU A 193 -10.46 -13.53 -1.17
N GLU A 194 -11.15 -14.65 -0.94
CA GLU A 194 -11.22 -15.75 -1.92
C GLU A 194 -11.97 -15.33 -3.20
N GLU A 195 -13.03 -14.54 -3.08
CA GLU A 195 -13.72 -14.00 -4.24
C GLU A 195 -12.83 -13.01 -5.00
N PHE A 196 -12.07 -12.16 -4.32
CA PHE A 196 -11.08 -11.30 -4.98
C PHE A 196 -10.02 -12.12 -5.72
N LYS A 197 -9.47 -13.18 -5.12
CA LYS A 197 -8.49 -14.07 -5.77
C LYS A 197 -9.04 -14.69 -7.06
N LYS A 198 -10.28 -15.15 -7.05
CA LYS A 198 -10.95 -15.69 -8.24
C LYS A 198 -11.09 -14.64 -9.35
N ILE A 199 -11.49 -13.42 -9.01
CA ILE A 199 -11.63 -12.33 -9.96
C ILE A 199 -10.26 -11.95 -10.56
N ILE A 200 -9.21 -11.88 -9.74
CA ILE A 200 -7.85 -11.59 -10.18
C ILE A 200 -7.38 -12.67 -11.15
N ALA A 201 -7.48 -13.95 -10.78
CA ALA A 201 -7.06 -15.07 -11.62
C ALA A 201 -7.78 -15.07 -12.98
N LEU A 202 -9.08 -14.77 -13.01
CA LEU A 202 -9.82 -14.68 -14.26
C LEU A 202 -9.37 -13.48 -15.11
N ASN A 203 -9.12 -12.32 -14.50
CA ASN A 203 -8.63 -11.14 -15.21
C ASN A 203 -7.25 -11.41 -15.84
N ASP A 204 -6.37 -12.12 -15.14
CA ASP A 204 -5.05 -12.50 -15.65
C ASP A 204 -5.16 -13.42 -16.88
N LEU A 205 -6.10 -14.37 -16.86
CA LEU A 205 -6.38 -15.24 -18.03
C LEU A 205 -6.85 -14.43 -19.25
N TYR A 206 -7.66 -13.39 -19.06
CA TYR A 206 -8.09 -12.51 -20.15
C TYR A 206 -6.95 -11.68 -20.72
N ASN A 207 -5.98 -11.33 -19.91
CA ASN A 207 -4.82 -10.55 -20.35
C ASN A 207 -3.78 -11.42 -21.08
N LEU A 208 -3.62 -12.69 -20.67
CA LEU A 208 -2.73 -13.66 -21.34
C LEU A 208 -3.27 -14.18 -22.69
N GLY A 209 -4.57 -14.10 -22.93
CA GLY A 209 -5.21 -14.55 -24.18
C GLY A 209 -5.07 -13.58 -25.36
N GLU A 210 -4.32 -12.49 -25.21
CA GLU A 210 -4.06 -11.48 -26.25
C GLU A 210 -2.69 -11.61 -26.94
N GLU A 211 -1.89 -12.63 -26.60
CA GLU A 211 -0.68 -13.01 -27.33
C GLU A 211 -0.98 -14.16 -28.32
#